data_9e1e7ad4593a1ce8c52299291be70c93
#
_entry.id   9e1e7ad4593a1ce8c52299291be70c93
#
_cell.length_a   1.000
_cell.length_b   1.000
_cell.length_c   1.000
_cell.angle_alpha   90.00
_cell.angle_beta   90.00
_cell.angle_gamma   90.00
#
_symmetry.space_group_name_H-M   'P 1'
#
loop_
_entity.id
_entity.type
_entity.pdbx_description
1 polymer ?
#
loop_
_entity_poly.entity_id
_entity_poly.type
_entity_poly.pdbx_seq_one_letter_code
_entity_poly.pdbx_strand_id
1 'polypeptide(L)'
;KAFTTASLAEIYSGLLFADNIFNEAVKVLEQIDPAELENDIALTARINSKLETYQGIAKRWDNEEALREVEEAADDLPRATIITSKGLIIVELFEDHAENTVANFINLAESGYYDGTRFHRVLPKFMIQGGDPNSREGASGAPGTGGPGYTIADEHFGDDIREHFAGTLSMAKSPAP
;
A
#
# COMPACT_ATOMS: atom_id res chain seq x y z
N LYS A 1 1.18 -30.87 19.55
CA LYS A 1 -0.16 -31.03 18.96
C LYS A 1 0.04 -31.24 17.46
N ALA A 2 -0.66 -32.23 16.87
CA ALA A 2 -0.75 -32.33 15.41
C ALA A 2 -1.58 -31.13 14.90
N PHE A 3 -1.21 -30.58 13.75
CA PHE A 3 -2.00 -29.55 13.09
C PHE A 3 -3.26 -30.21 12.48
N THR A 4 -4.41 -29.59 12.66
CA THR A 4 -5.64 -29.96 11.95
C THR A 4 -5.61 -29.39 10.54
N THR A 5 -6.47 -29.89 9.64
CA THR A 5 -6.61 -29.32 8.28
C THR A 5 -7.01 -27.86 8.36
N ALA A 6 -7.94 -27.50 9.26
CA ALA A 6 -8.34 -26.12 9.51
C ALA A 6 -7.18 -25.23 9.98
N SER A 7 -6.29 -25.71 10.86
CA SER A 7 -5.10 -24.95 11.27
C SER A 7 -4.12 -24.72 10.14
N LEU A 8 -3.95 -25.69 9.24
CA LEU A 8 -3.09 -25.55 8.06
C LEU A 8 -3.70 -24.57 7.04
N ALA A 9 -5.01 -24.65 6.84
CA ALA A 9 -5.73 -23.71 6.00
C ALA A 9 -5.63 -22.26 6.52
N GLU A 10 -5.74 -22.06 7.85
CA GLU A 10 -5.54 -20.76 8.48
C GLU A 10 -4.13 -20.18 8.21
N ILE A 11 -3.09 -21.02 8.30
CA ILE A 11 -1.72 -20.58 8.01
C ILE A 11 -1.55 -20.28 6.52
N TYR A 12 -2.05 -21.17 5.66
CA TYR A 12 -1.93 -21.01 4.21
C TYR A 12 -2.66 -19.77 3.70
N SER A 13 -3.89 -19.52 4.19
CA SER A 13 -4.60 -18.29 3.86
C SER A 13 -3.83 -17.04 4.27
N GLY A 14 -3.14 -17.08 5.43
CA GLY A 14 -2.29 -15.98 5.87
C GLY A 14 -1.08 -15.73 4.96
N LEU A 15 -0.49 -16.77 4.39
CA LEU A 15 0.61 -16.63 3.40
C LEU A 15 0.09 -16.02 2.09
N LEU A 16 -1.03 -16.51 1.57
CA LEU A 16 -1.68 -15.95 0.38
C LEU A 16 -2.01 -14.46 0.57
N PHE A 17 -2.58 -14.13 1.73
CA PHE A 17 -2.91 -12.74 2.07
C PHE A 17 -1.67 -11.85 2.12
N ALA A 18 -0.58 -12.33 2.70
CA ALA A 18 0.70 -11.61 2.77
C ALA A 18 1.35 -11.38 1.39
N ASP A 19 1.04 -12.24 0.42
CA ASP A 19 1.47 -12.12 -0.97
C ASP A 19 0.45 -11.38 -1.86
N ASN A 20 -0.56 -10.71 -1.24
CA ASN A 20 -1.64 -9.97 -1.92
C ASN A 20 -2.57 -10.82 -2.79
N ILE A 21 -2.66 -12.11 -2.52
CA ILE A 21 -3.59 -13.04 -3.21
C ILE A 21 -4.87 -13.13 -2.38
N PHE A 22 -5.59 -12.01 -2.28
CA PHE A 22 -6.66 -11.82 -1.31
C PHE A 22 -7.86 -12.75 -1.52
N ASN A 23 -8.33 -12.87 -2.76
CA ASN A 23 -9.50 -13.69 -3.10
C ASN A 23 -9.26 -15.17 -2.82
N GLU A 24 -8.07 -15.69 -3.11
CA GLU A 24 -7.71 -17.07 -2.80
C GLU A 24 -7.56 -17.28 -1.29
N ALA A 25 -7.02 -16.30 -0.56
CA ALA A 25 -6.93 -16.35 0.89
C ALA A 25 -8.32 -16.50 1.55
N VAL A 26 -9.32 -15.78 1.03
CA VAL A 26 -10.73 -15.89 1.46
C VAL A 26 -11.27 -17.29 1.15
N LYS A 27 -11.14 -17.77 -0.08
CA LYS A 27 -11.62 -19.09 -0.50
C LYS A 27 -11.08 -20.23 0.35
N VAL A 28 -9.80 -20.17 0.71
CA VAL A 28 -9.16 -21.18 1.58
C VAL A 28 -9.84 -21.24 2.95
N LEU A 29 -10.21 -20.10 3.53
CA LEU A 29 -10.90 -20.06 4.82
C LEU A 29 -12.37 -20.51 4.71
N GLU A 30 -13.06 -20.16 3.63
CA GLU A 30 -14.45 -20.54 3.38
C GLU A 30 -14.61 -22.05 3.13
N GLN A 31 -13.58 -22.73 2.67
CA GLN A 31 -13.57 -24.16 2.38
C GLN A 31 -13.29 -25.04 3.61
N ILE A 32 -13.02 -24.44 4.78
CA ILE A 32 -12.80 -25.20 6.00
C ILE A 32 -14.11 -25.89 6.41
N ASP A 33 -14.05 -27.20 6.64
CA ASP A 33 -15.19 -27.96 7.12
C ASP A 33 -15.59 -27.44 8.52
N PRO A 34 -16.85 -26.98 8.71
CA PRO A 34 -17.33 -26.54 10.02
C PRO A 34 -17.16 -27.59 11.13
N ALA A 35 -17.21 -28.88 10.80
CA ALA A 35 -17.00 -29.95 11.75
C ALA A 35 -15.59 -29.95 12.39
N GLU A 36 -14.58 -29.45 11.68
CA GLU A 36 -13.23 -29.30 12.22
C GLU A 36 -13.09 -28.16 13.26
N LEU A 37 -14.09 -27.27 13.30
CA LEU A 37 -14.10 -26.09 14.17
C LEU A 37 -14.92 -26.30 15.46
N GLU A 38 -15.82 -27.28 15.50
CA GLU A 38 -16.79 -27.47 16.59
C GLU A 38 -16.16 -27.59 18.00
N ASN A 39 -14.95 -28.12 18.09
CA ASN A 39 -14.28 -28.38 19.36
C ASN A 39 -13.10 -27.46 19.67
N ASP A 40 -12.83 -26.45 18.83
CA ASP A 40 -11.77 -25.45 19.06
C ASP A 40 -12.31 -24.01 18.89
N ILE A 41 -12.93 -23.52 19.97
CA ILE A 41 -13.53 -22.17 20.03
C ILE A 41 -12.49 -21.09 19.66
N ALA A 42 -11.24 -21.26 20.09
CA ALA A 42 -10.20 -20.27 19.83
C ALA A 42 -9.79 -20.23 18.34
N LEU A 43 -9.68 -21.40 17.69
CA LEU A 43 -9.43 -21.50 16.25
C LEU A 43 -10.59 -20.91 15.46
N THR A 44 -11.82 -21.27 15.82
CA THR A 44 -13.06 -20.74 15.20
C THR A 44 -13.10 -19.22 15.24
N ALA A 45 -12.86 -18.62 16.41
CA ALA A 45 -12.86 -17.17 16.57
C ALA A 45 -11.79 -16.49 15.70
N ARG A 46 -10.58 -17.06 15.62
CA ARG A 46 -9.51 -16.53 14.77
C ARG A 46 -9.84 -16.61 13.28
N ILE A 47 -10.37 -17.75 12.83
CA ILE A 47 -10.76 -17.95 11.43
C ILE A 47 -11.88 -16.98 11.05
N ASN A 48 -12.92 -16.83 11.86
CA ASN A 48 -14.02 -15.90 11.59
C ASN A 48 -13.54 -14.45 11.52
N SER A 49 -12.68 -14.03 12.46
CA SER A 49 -12.09 -12.67 12.44
C SER A 49 -11.23 -12.42 11.23
N LYS A 50 -10.42 -13.41 10.81
CA LYS A 50 -9.63 -13.32 9.58
C LYS A 50 -10.51 -13.27 8.35
N LEU A 51 -11.53 -14.12 8.28
CA LEU A 51 -12.45 -14.18 7.15
C LEU A 51 -13.15 -12.84 6.92
N GLU A 52 -13.69 -12.22 7.98
CA GLU A 52 -14.29 -10.89 7.91
C GLU A 52 -13.29 -9.83 7.40
N THR A 53 -12.09 -9.83 7.97
CA THR A 53 -11.02 -8.89 7.55
C THR A 53 -10.62 -9.10 6.11
N TYR A 54 -10.40 -10.35 5.69
CA TYR A 54 -9.92 -10.70 4.36
C TYR A 54 -10.98 -10.44 3.29
N GLN A 55 -12.26 -10.75 3.56
CA GLN A 55 -13.36 -10.42 2.67
C GLN A 55 -13.49 -8.91 2.45
N GLY A 56 -13.34 -8.11 3.53
CA GLY A 56 -13.34 -6.66 3.41
C GLY A 56 -12.21 -6.13 2.53
N ILE A 57 -11.00 -6.67 2.67
CA ILE A 57 -9.85 -6.26 1.86
C ILE A 57 -9.96 -6.78 0.42
N ALA A 58 -10.40 -8.04 0.22
CA ALA A 58 -10.60 -8.61 -1.10
C ALA A 58 -11.59 -7.78 -1.93
N LYS A 59 -12.72 -7.38 -1.33
CA LYS A 59 -13.70 -6.50 -1.99
C LYS A 59 -13.08 -5.14 -2.40
N ARG A 60 -12.26 -4.56 -1.55
CA ARG A 60 -11.57 -3.29 -1.89
C ARG A 60 -10.53 -3.48 -2.98
N TRP A 61 -9.86 -4.63 -2.98
CA TRP A 61 -8.94 -5.00 -4.04
C TRP A 61 -9.65 -5.19 -5.38
N ASP A 62 -10.79 -5.86 -5.42
CA ASP A 62 -11.58 -6.02 -6.64
C ASP A 62 -12.00 -4.65 -7.24
N ASN A 63 -12.35 -3.69 -6.38
CA ASN A 63 -12.65 -2.32 -6.82
C ASN A 63 -11.40 -1.63 -7.38
N GLU A 64 -10.25 -1.79 -6.72
CA GLU A 64 -8.97 -1.24 -7.17
C GLU A 64 -8.53 -1.85 -8.52
N GLU A 65 -8.67 -3.17 -8.70
CA GLU A 65 -8.37 -3.83 -9.98
C GLU A 65 -9.26 -3.29 -11.10
N ALA A 66 -10.55 -3.13 -10.84
CA ALA A 66 -11.49 -2.58 -11.84
C ALA A 66 -11.12 -1.13 -12.23
N LEU A 67 -10.69 -0.29 -11.29
CA LEU A 67 -10.19 1.06 -11.58
C LEU A 67 -8.93 0.99 -12.44
N ARG A 68 -7.97 0.13 -12.09
CA ARG A 68 -6.73 -0.02 -12.85
C ARG A 68 -6.97 -0.50 -14.28
N GLU A 69 -7.92 -1.39 -14.50
CA GLU A 69 -8.29 -1.84 -15.86
C GLU A 69 -8.82 -0.68 -16.70
N VAL A 70 -9.63 0.20 -16.12
CA VAL A 70 -10.16 1.39 -16.80
C VAL A 70 -9.04 2.39 -17.12
N GLU A 71 -8.16 2.67 -16.16
CA GLU A 71 -7.03 3.58 -16.32
C GLU A 71 -6.00 3.06 -17.33
N GLU A 72 -5.71 1.75 -17.31
CA GLU A 72 -4.82 1.12 -18.30
C GLU A 72 -5.40 1.22 -19.71
N ALA A 73 -6.71 1.07 -19.86
CA ALA A 73 -7.38 1.20 -21.16
C ALA A 73 -7.42 2.67 -21.66
N ALA A 74 -7.52 3.64 -20.77
CA ALA A 74 -7.48 5.07 -21.10
C ALA A 74 -6.07 5.53 -21.45
N ASP A 75 -5.05 5.02 -20.76
CA ASP A 75 -3.61 5.34 -20.93
C ASP A 75 -3.31 6.85 -20.91
N ASP A 76 -4.02 7.60 -20.07
CA ASP A 76 -3.97 9.08 -20.00
C ASP A 76 -3.42 9.61 -18.68
N LEU A 77 -3.18 8.76 -17.69
CA LEU A 77 -2.58 9.17 -16.42
C LEU A 77 -1.15 9.69 -16.60
N PRO A 78 -0.79 10.81 -15.92
CA PRO A 78 0.59 11.27 -15.90
C PRO A 78 1.52 10.22 -15.32
N ARG A 79 2.72 10.09 -15.93
CA ARG A 79 3.74 9.16 -15.47
C ARG A 79 4.99 9.89 -15.01
N ALA A 80 5.57 9.44 -13.90
CA ALA A 80 6.87 9.89 -13.43
C ALA A 80 7.86 8.74 -13.41
N THR A 81 9.12 9.03 -13.80
CA THR A 81 10.21 8.07 -13.73
C THR A 81 11.18 8.49 -12.62
N ILE A 82 11.29 7.66 -11.59
CA ILE A 82 12.24 7.86 -10.49
C ILE A 82 13.51 7.09 -10.83
N ILE A 83 14.59 7.82 -11.12
CA ILE A 83 15.92 7.26 -11.46
C ILE A 83 16.66 7.01 -10.16
N THR A 84 16.98 5.76 -9.86
CA THR A 84 17.69 5.38 -8.64
C THR A 84 19.01 4.68 -8.94
N SER A 85 19.89 4.58 -7.95
CA SER A 85 21.13 3.79 -8.04
C SER A 85 20.89 2.28 -8.19
N LYS A 86 19.64 1.83 -8.08
CA LYS A 86 19.23 0.41 -8.18
C LYS A 86 18.38 0.11 -9.41
N GLY A 87 18.04 1.12 -10.20
CA GLY A 87 17.21 1.00 -11.38
C GLY A 87 16.13 2.07 -11.44
N LEU A 88 15.23 1.93 -12.39
CA LEU A 88 14.13 2.84 -12.64
C LEU A 88 12.88 2.35 -11.92
N ILE A 89 12.11 3.29 -11.38
CA ILE A 89 10.76 3.06 -10.88
C ILE A 89 9.85 3.98 -11.72
N ILE A 90 8.90 3.39 -12.42
CA ILE A 90 7.90 4.14 -13.17
C ILE A 90 6.62 4.10 -12.35
N VAL A 91 6.01 5.27 -12.14
CA VAL A 91 4.77 5.42 -11.39
C VAL A 91 3.76 6.16 -12.24
N GLU A 92 2.52 5.74 -12.19
CA GLU A 92 1.34 6.47 -12.66
C GLU A 92 0.78 7.29 -11.52
N LEU A 93 0.31 8.50 -11.83
CA LEU A 93 -0.13 9.45 -10.83
C LEU A 93 -1.65 9.62 -10.94
N PHE A 94 -2.36 9.29 -9.89
CA PHE A 94 -3.83 9.28 -9.84
C PHE A 94 -4.38 10.70 -9.66
N GLU A 95 -4.27 11.54 -10.72
CA GLU A 95 -4.65 12.96 -10.64
C GLU A 95 -6.15 13.17 -10.42
N ASP A 96 -6.99 12.29 -10.93
CA ASP A 96 -8.44 12.36 -10.74
C ASP A 96 -8.86 12.08 -9.27
N HIS A 97 -8.02 11.39 -8.50
CA HIS A 97 -8.30 11.03 -7.11
C HIS A 97 -7.54 11.88 -6.08
N ALA A 98 -6.47 12.59 -6.52
CA ALA A 98 -5.62 13.37 -5.64
C ALA A 98 -4.96 14.53 -6.38
N GLU A 99 -5.77 15.44 -6.97
CA GLU A 99 -5.34 16.51 -7.86
C GLU A 99 -4.23 17.38 -7.27
N ASN A 100 -4.40 17.88 -6.05
CA ASN A 100 -3.40 18.76 -5.43
C ASN A 100 -2.15 18.01 -5.01
N THR A 101 -2.27 16.77 -4.60
CA THR A 101 -1.14 15.91 -4.24
C THR A 101 -0.30 15.59 -5.47
N VAL A 102 -0.93 15.23 -6.58
CA VAL A 102 -0.25 14.97 -7.86
C VAL A 102 0.38 16.24 -8.41
N ALA A 103 -0.34 17.36 -8.46
CA ALA A 103 0.21 18.64 -8.91
C ALA A 103 1.42 19.08 -8.06
N ASN A 104 1.35 18.92 -6.74
CA ASN A 104 2.47 19.20 -5.84
C ASN A 104 3.68 18.28 -6.13
N PHE A 105 3.44 16.99 -6.31
CA PHE A 105 4.52 16.04 -6.64
C PHE A 105 5.20 16.40 -7.95
N ILE A 106 4.44 16.71 -9.00
CA ILE A 106 4.97 17.09 -10.31
C ILE A 106 5.79 18.39 -10.19
N ASN A 107 5.26 19.44 -9.57
CA ASN A 107 5.95 20.72 -9.39
C ASN A 107 7.28 20.55 -8.63
N LEU A 108 7.28 19.73 -7.59
CA LEU A 108 8.51 19.44 -6.84
C LEU A 108 9.51 18.64 -7.68
N ALA A 109 9.04 17.66 -8.46
CA ALA A 109 9.89 16.89 -9.35
C ALA A 109 10.53 17.76 -10.44
N GLU A 110 9.74 18.61 -11.12
CA GLU A 110 10.22 19.53 -12.16
C GLU A 110 11.20 20.57 -11.63
N SER A 111 11.05 20.99 -10.37
CA SER A 111 11.99 21.90 -9.72
C SER A 111 13.31 21.24 -9.27
N GLY A 112 13.47 19.92 -9.45
CA GLY A 112 14.62 19.16 -8.97
C GLY A 112 14.61 18.94 -7.44
N TYR A 113 13.47 19.15 -6.79
CA TYR A 113 13.35 19.01 -5.33
C TYR A 113 13.73 17.61 -4.83
N TYR A 114 13.50 16.58 -5.62
CA TYR A 114 13.82 15.20 -5.24
C TYR A 114 15.24 14.76 -5.60
N ASP A 115 15.96 15.54 -6.39
CA ASP A 115 17.29 15.17 -6.88
C ASP A 115 18.30 15.00 -5.75
N GLY A 116 19.02 13.88 -5.78
CA GLY A 116 20.01 13.51 -4.76
C GLY A 116 19.43 13.08 -3.41
N THR A 117 18.10 13.04 -3.26
CA THR A 117 17.48 12.49 -2.05
C THR A 117 17.67 10.98 -1.99
N ARG A 118 17.52 10.40 -0.79
CA ARG A 118 17.71 8.98 -0.55
C ARG A 118 16.42 8.35 -0.01
N PHE A 119 16.23 7.05 -0.24
CA PHE A 119 15.31 6.27 0.54
C PHE A 119 15.90 6.09 1.95
N HIS A 120 15.53 6.99 2.85
CA HIS A 120 16.10 7.08 4.19
C HIS A 120 15.46 6.11 5.21
N ARG A 121 14.32 5.53 4.86
CA ARG A 121 13.63 4.53 5.67
C ARG A 121 13.16 3.37 4.79
N VAL A 122 13.61 2.17 5.12
CA VAL A 122 13.28 0.94 4.38
C VAL A 122 12.82 -0.11 5.38
N LEU A 123 11.57 -0.52 5.29
CA LEU A 123 10.99 -1.58 6.10
C LEU A 123 10.60 -2.75 5.19
N PRO A 124 11.32 -3.88 5.26
CA PRO A 124 11.04 -5.04 4.42
C PRO A 124 9.58 -5.49 4.54
N LYS A 125 8.96 -5.80 3.41
CA LYS A 125 7.56 -6.25 3.31
C LYS A 125 6.52 -5.21 3.77
N PHE A 126 6.91 -3.96 3.94
CA PHE A 126 5.98 -2.90 4.31
C PHE A 126 6.13 -1.68 3.40
N MET A 127 7.27 -0.94 3.47
CA MET A 127 7.43 0.28 2.67
C MET A 127 8.87 0.73 2.54
N ILE A 128 9.11 1.57 1.55
CA ILE A 128 10.29 2.44 1.45
C ILE A 128 9.83 3.90 1.48
N GLN A 129 10.60 4.78 2.12
CA GLN A 129 10.29 6.21 2.22
C GLN A 129 11.49 7.04 1.80
N GLY A 130 11.25 8.00 0.90
CA GLY A 130 12.25 8.89 0.33
C GLY A 130 11.72 10.31 0.13
N GLY A 131 12.44 11.11 -0.68
CA GLY A 131 12.02 12.45 -1.09
C GLY A 131 12.32 13.56 -0.08
N ASP A 132 12.92 13.24 1.06
CA ASP A 132 13.31 14.23 2.07
C ASP A 132 14.63 14.93 1.69
N PRO A 133 14.68 16.27 1.58
CA PRO A 133 15.88 17.01 1.30
C PRO A 133 17.02 16.83 2.34
N ASN A 134 16.66 16.55 3.59
CA ASN A 134 17.63 16.24 4.64
C ASN A 134 18.30 14.86 4.48
N SER A 135 17.84 14.05 3.54
CA SER A 135 18.47 12.77 3.20
C SER A 135 19.61 12.90 2.18
N ARG A 136 19.80 14.10 1.62
CA ARG A 136 20.92 14.38 0.67
C ARG A 136 22.26 14.33 1.36
N GLU A 137 23.29 14.09 0.56
CA GLU A 137 24.66 14.20 1.05
C GLU A 137 24.98 15.64 1.46
N GLY A 138 25.59 15.83 2.64
CA GLY A 138 25.93 17.14 3.19
C GLY A 138 24.79 17.93 3.79
N ALA A 139 23.58 17.41 3.85
CA ALA A 139 22.47 18.07 4.54
C ALA A 139 22.74 18.14 6.05
N SER A 140 22.32 19.24 6.69
CA SER A 140 22.53 19.48 8.14
C SER A 140 21.40 18.91 9.00
N GLY A 141 20.22 18.62 8.42
CA GLY A 141 19.07 18.08 9.11
C GLY A 141 19.09 16.55 9.19
N ALA A 142 18.36 16.00 10.13
CA ALA A 142 18.19 14.55 10.20
C ALA A 142 17.27 14.04 9.07
N PRO A 143 17.63 12.94 8.36
CA PRO A 143 16.76 12.37 7.37
C PRO A 143 15.37 12.02 7.92
N GLY A 144 14.33 12.36 7.20
CA GLY A 144 12.94 12.19 7.60
C GLY A 144 12.30 13.41 8.28
N THR A 145 13.06 14.50 8.44
CA THR A 145 12.58 15.72 9.14
C THR A 145 12.45 16.93 8.23
N GLY A 146 12.83 16.82 6.96
CA GLY A 146 12.75 17.91 5.99
C GLY A 146 11.41 17.93 5.24
N GLY A 147 11.17 19.05 4.56
CA GLY A 147 9.99 19.25 3.72
C GLY A 147 10.13 20.49 2.84
N PRO A 148 9.17 20.77 1.95
CA PRO A 148 9.21 21.88 1.02
C PRO A 148 8.97 23.26 1.68
N GLY A 149 8.70 23.30 2.98
CA GLY A 149 8.42 24.55 3.71
C GLY A 149 6.94 24.97 3.71
N TYR A 150 6.08 24.13 3.21
CA TYR A 150 4.62 24.31 3.23
C TYR A 150 3.93 22.94 3.37
N THR A 151 2.60 22.99 3.56
CA THR A 151 1.73 21.81 3.57
C THR A 151 0.65 21.96 2.53
N ILE A 152 0.13 20.84 2.06
CA ILE A 152 -1.04 20.76 1.18
C ILE A 152 -2.22 20.17 1.96
N ALA A 153 -3.43 20.40 1.49
CA ALA A 153 -4.62 19.78 2.06
C ALA A 153 -4.59 18.26 1.86
N ASP A 154 -5.15 17.55 2.82
CA ASP A 154 -5.33 16.10 2.71
C ASP A 154 -6.42 15.76 1.68
N GLU A 155 -6.16 14.75 0.85
CA GLU A 155 -7.09 14.25 -0.18
C GLU A 155 -7.45 12.77 0.02
N HIS A 156 -7.31 12.26 1.25
CA HIS A 156 -7.60 10.87 1.60
C HIS A 156 -8.96 10.72 2.33
N PHE A 157 -9.89 11.63 2.12
CA PHE A 157 -11.22 11.61 2.69
C PHE A 157 -12.27 11.53 1.59
N GLY A 158 -13.37 10.85 1.86
CA GLY A 158 -14.49 10.70 0.92
C GLY A 158 -14.68 9.26 0.46
N ASP A 159 -15.60 9.08 -0.47
CA ASP A 159 -15.97 7.76 -0.97
C ASP A 159 -15.14 7.33 -2.19
N ASP A 160 -14.39 8.27 -2.79
CA ASP A 160 -13.60 8.09 -4.02
C ASP A 160 -12.10 8.17 -3.74
N ILE A 161 -11.64 7.43 -2.75
CA ILE A 161 -10.22 7.38 -2.37
C ILE A 161 -9.56 6.10 -2.89
N ARG A 162 -8.28 6.22 -3.26
CA ARG A 162 -7.46 5.05 -3.61
C ARG A 162 -6.88 4.42 -2.35
N GLU A 163 -7.01 3.11 -2.25
CA GLU A 163 -6.46 2.35 -1.15
C GLU A 163 -4.96 2.02 -1.36
N HIS A 164 -4.22 1.87 -0.27
CA HIS A 164 -2.80 1.53 -0.32
C HIS A 164 -2.60 0.02 -0.44
N PHE A 165 -2.50 -0.47 -1.65
CA PHE A 165 -2.04 -1.83 -1.95
C PHE A 165 -0.55 -1.85 -2.28
N ALA A 166 0.00 -3.05 -2.50
CA ALA A 166 1.39 -3.19 -2.91
C ALA A 166 1.67 -2.42 -4.21
N GLY A 167 2.74 -1.63 -4.21
CA GLY A 167 3.12 -0.77 -5.34
C GLY A 167 2.52 0.63 -5.32
N THR A 168 1.67 0.99 -4.37
CA THR A 168 1.11 2.34 -4.27
C THR A 168 2.17 3.34 -3.83
N LEU A 169 2.31 4.44 -4.60
CA LEU A 169 3.04 5.64 -4.18
C LEU A 169 2.09 6.52 -3.36
N SER A 170 2.49 6.89 -2.15
CA SER A 170 1.69 7.70 -1.25
C SER A 170 2.52 8.78 -0.58
N MET A 171 1.92 9.95 -0.34
CA MET A 171 2.57 11.03 0.41
C MET A 171 2.70 10.65 1.88
N ALA A 172 3.92 10.84 2.42
CA ALA A 172 4.14 10.70 3.85
C ALA A 172 3.45 11.84 4.60
N LYS A 173 2.73 11.49 5.67
CA LYS A 173 2.05 12.46 6.54
C LYS A 173 2.67 12.44 7.92
N SER A 174 3.02 13.62 8.44
CA SER A 174 3.32 13.79 9.86
C SER A 174 2.03 13.88 10.65
N PRO A 175 2.01 13.40 11.92
CA PRO A 175 0.93 13.78 12.81
C PRO A 175 0.83 15.32 12.81
N ALA A 176 -0.38 15.84 12.67
CA ALA A 176 -0.58 17.28 12.77
C ALA A 176 -0.01 17.81 14.09
N PRO A 177 0.59 19.01 14.10
CA PRO A 177 1.05 19.62 15.34
C PRO A 177 -0.11 19.88 16.29
#